data_e3599e80adf0d0c56cbbfb9cd5d6cc37
#
_entry.id   e3599e80adf0d0c56cbbfb9cd5d6cc37
#
_cell.length_a   1.000
_cell.length_b   1.000
_cell.length_c   1.000
_cell.angle_alpha   90.00
_cell.angle_beta   90.00
_cell.angle_gamma   90.00
#
_symmetry.space_group_name_H-M   'P 1'
#
loop_
_entity.id
_entity.type
_entity.pdbx_description
1 polymer ?
#
loop_
_entity_poly.entity_id
_entity_poly.type
_entity_poly.pdbx_seq_one_letter_code
_entity_poly.pdbx_strand_id
1 'polypeptide(L)'
;GKDSVVILDLADPENPKTVANLPLKNSIVGPPVNLAIDPTGTIALVADSVDIIKDGDALKLAPDNKIYVIDLKANPPKLANTVTVGKQPSGLSFSPAGDLALVANRADKSIGVLAVKGTDVKLIDTIDMGDIVSHVVFTPDGKRALATKFNGHKVSLLDVNGDKVTYSKVDLPTGQWPYNVAVAPNGKIALTSDNGSSGASDGSVDTVSVIDLEAKPPRIIDRVVVGDAPEGLAISPKGDVAVAVLLAGSDNKNAYFHHRNGSAAVLRIDGNKVTKVGEVEVGGVPEGAAFTPDGKYLLIGNFLDQDISILKVDGSTITNTGKRFKLPGHPASVGMSTQ
;
A
#
# COMPACT_ATOMS: atom_id res chain seq x y z
N GLY A 1 19.40 2.53 12.79
CA GLY A 1 18.63 1.65 11.94
C GLY A 1 19.43 1.21 10.73
N LYS A 2 19.00 0.11 10.16
CA LYS A 2 19.57 -0.42 8.91
C LYS A 2 18.52 -0.38 7.81
N ASP A 3 17.57 0.54 7.92
CA ASP A 3 16.49 0.70 6.96
C ASP A 3 17.04 1.17 5.62
N SER A 4 16.43 0.75 4.54
CA SER A 4 16.84 1.14 3.20
C SER A 4 15.71 1.00 2.20
N VAL A 5 15.88 1.66 1.06
CA VAL A 5 15.07 1.46 -0.14
C VAL A 5 15.91 0.71 -1.16
N VAL A 6 15.45 -0.47 -1.56
CA VAL A 6 16.09 -1.29 -2.59
C VAL A 6 15.36 -1.07 -3.92
N ILE A 7 16.10 -0.72 -4.95
CA ILE A 7 15.59 -0.51 -6.31
C ILE A 7 16.01 -1.69 -7.16
N LEU A 8 15.03 -2.34 -7.80
CA LEU A 8 15.23 -3.52 -8.60
C LEU A 8 14.95 -3.25 -10.07
N ASP A 9 15.76 -3.82 -10.94
CA ASP A 9 15.47 -4.01 -12.36
C ASP A 9 14.70 -5.32 -12.54
N LEU A 10 13.57 -5.24 -13.22
CA LEU A 10 12.65 -6.34 -13.52
C LEU A 10 12.60 -6.68 -15.01
N ALA A 11 13.64 -6.38 -15.79
CA ALA A 11 13.73 -6.80 -17.21
C ALA A 11 13.52 -8.33 -17.34
N ASP A 12 13.97 -9.09 -16.35
CA ASP A 12 13.60 -10.49 -16.13
C ASP A 12 12.95 -10.60 -14.74
N PRO A 13 11.60 -10.59 -14.64
CA PRO A 13 10.92 -10.62 -13.36
C PRO A 13 11.18 -11.88 -12.52
N GLU A 14 11.59 -12.97 -13.15
CA GLU A 14 11.96 -14.20 -12.43
C GLU A 14 13.39 -14.18 -11.88
N ASN A 15 14.22 -13.25 -12.33
CA ASN A 15 15.60 -13.04 -11.86
C ASN A 15 15.90 -11.54 -11.68
N PRO A 16 15.23 -10.86 -10.73
CA PRO A 16 15.43 -9.42 -10.48
C PRO A 16 16.89 -9.08 -10.18
N LYS A 17 17.30 -7.86 -10.51
CA LYS A 17 18.64 -7.38 -10.20
C LYS A 17 18.57 -6.11 -9.36
N THR A 18 19.40 -6.03 -8.32
CA THR A 18 19.54 -4.79 -7.54
C THR A 18 20.23 -3.72 -8.37
N VAL A 19 19.55 -2.60 -8.58
CA VAL A 19 20.09 -1.38 -9.23
C VAL A 19 20.73 -0.49 -8.18
N ALA A 20 20.06 -0.29 -7.04
CA ALA A 20 20.56 0.50 -5.94
C ALA A 20 19.99 0.01 -4.60
N ASN A 21 20.74 0.30 -3.53
CA ASN A 21 20.30 0.16 -2.15
C ASN A 21 20.62 1.47 -1.44
N LEU A 22 19.59 2.25 -1.12
CA LEU A 22 19.70 3.57 -0.52
C LEU A 22 19.46 3.45 0.99
N PRO A 23 20.47 3.65 1.85
CA PRO A 23 20.27 3.67 3.30
C PRO A 23 19.45 4.92 3.67
N LEU A 24 18.22 4.72 4.08
CA LEU A 24 17.30 5.76 4.52
C LEU A 24 16.60 5.28 5.79
N LYS A 25 16.26 6.21 6.67
CA LYS A 25 15.32 5.93 7.73
C LYS A 25 13.93 5.89 7.13
N ASN A 26 13.32 4.75 7.11
CA ASN A 26 11.98 4.56 6.53
C ASN A 26 11.18 3.48 7.27
N SER A 27 11.39 3.38 8.57
CA SER A 27 10.63 2.48 9.43
C SER A 27 9.14 2.80 9.36
N ILE A 28 8.33 1.76 9.30
CA ILE A 28 6.87 1.87 9.16
C ILE A 28 6.17 1.20 10.34
N VAL A 29 5.10 1.84 10.78
CA VAL A 29 4.02 1.24 11.55
C VAL A 29 2.72 1.66 10.87
N GLY A 30 2.11 0.76 10.13
CA GLY A 30 0.94 1.03 9.30
C GLY A 30 0.90 0.09 8.09
N PRO A 31 -0.02 0.29 7.16
CA PRO A 31 -0.16 -0.57 5.98
C PRO A 31 1.07 -0.53 5.09
N PRO A 32 1.34 -1.61 4.35
CA PRO A 32 2.52 -1.78 3.51
C PRO A 32 2.48 -0.94 2.21
N VAL A 33 2.19 0.35 2.33
CA VAL A 33 1.96 1.30 1.23
C VAL A 33 2.67 2.65 1.45
N ASN A 34 3.77 2.64 2.22
CA ASN A 34 4.56 3.84 2.51
C ASN A 34 5.51 4.27 1.38
N LEU A 35 5.35 3.71 0.19
CA LEU A 35 6.15 4.00 -0.99
C LEU A 35 5.24 4.12 -2.21
N ALA A 36 5.46 5.16 -3.01
CA ALA A 36 4.82 5.31 -4.33
C ALA A 36 5.83 5.82 -5.35
N ILE A 37 5.65 5.39 -6.60
CA ILE A 37 6.42 5.85 -7.77
C ILE A 37 5.49 6.72 -8.61
N ASP A 38 5.99 7.84 -9.12
CA ASP A 38 5.21 8.72 -9.98
C ASP A 38 4.84 8.02 -11.31
N PRO A 39 3.76 8.46 -12.00
CA PRO A 39 3.29 7.80 -13.22
C PRO A 39 4.32 7.76 -14.35
N THR A 40 5.35 8.61 -14.31
CA THR A 40 6.42 8.63 -15.32
C THR A 40 7.65 7.79 -14.92
N GLY A 41 7.65 7.17 -13.74
CA GLY A 41 8.78 6.39 -13.23
C GLY A 41 10.05 7.22 -13.01
N THR A 42 9.91 8.51 -12.71
CA THR A 42 11.05 9.42 -12.57
C THR A 42 11.45 9.67 -11.13
N ILE A 43 10.49 9.65 -10.22
CA ILE A 43 10.72 9.81 -8.78
C ILE A 43 9.94 8.78 -7.98
N ALA A 44 10.44 8.49 -6.79
CA ALA A 44 9.68 7.77 -5.77
C ALA A 44 9.56 8.64 -4.51
N LEU A 45 8.42 8.55 -3.84
CA LEU A 45 8.19 9.09 -2.50
C LEU A 45 8.18 7.95 -1.50
N VAL A 46 8.91 8.10 -0.40
CA VAL A 46 9.01 7.11 0.66
C VAL A 46 8.77 7.78 2.01
N ALA A 47 7.76 7.30 2.73
CA ALA A 47 7.42 7.83 4.05
C ALA A 47 8.33 7.22 5.13
N ASP A 48 8.81 8.07 6.04
CA ASP A 48 9.42 7.71 7.32
C ASP A 48 8.35 7.88 8.40
N SER A 49 7.75 6.75 8.81
CA SER A 49 6.59 6.79 9.71
C SER A 49 7.00 6.95 11.18
N VAL A 50 8.06 6.25 11.59
CA VAL A 50 8.44 6.18 13.00
C VAL A 50 9.94 6.05 13.16
N ASP A 51 10.46 6.66 14.21
CA ASP A 51 11.81 6.41 14.73
C ASP A 51 11.73 5.55 16.01
N ILE A 52 12.79 4.78 16.27
CA ILE A 52 13.01 4.12 17.55
C ILE A 52 13.85 5.04 18.42
N ILE A 53 13.28 5.54 19.51
CA ILE A 53 13.96 6.42 20.46
C ILE A 53 14.14 5.75 21.82
N LYS A 54 15.15 6.19 22.57
CA LYS A 54 15.31 5.81 23.97
C LYS A 54 14.39 6.64 24.84
N ASP A 55 13.70 5.99 25.78
CA ASP A 55 12.89 6.60 26.83
C ASP A 55 13.25 5.95 28.16
N GLY A 56 14.22 6.55 28.87
CA GLY A 56 14.92 5.89 29.98
C GLY A 56 15.68 4.64 29.50
N ASP A 57 15.41 3.49 30.11
CA ASP A 57 16.01 2.20 29.74
C ASP A 57 15.21 1.43 28.65
N ALA A 58 14.05 1.96 28.26
CA ALA A 58 13.19 1.36 27.25
C ALA A 58 13.43 1.96 25.86
N LEU A 59 13.11 1.17 24.82
CA LEU A 59 12.96 1.64 23.44
C LEU A 59 11.48 1.86 23.17
N LYS A 60 11.14 2.99 22.55
CA LYS A 60 9.78 3.26 22.10
C LYS A 60 9.77 3.78 20.67
N LEU A 61 8.64 3.54 20.00
CA LEU A 61 8.35 4.15 18.70
C LEU A 61 7.89 5.59 18.88
N ALA A 62 8.48 6.50 18.12
CA ALA A 62 8.09 7.91 18.07
C ALA A 62 7.69 8.25 16.63
N PRO A 63 6.55 8.91 16.40
CA PRO A 63 6.18 9.36 15.06
C PRO A 63 7.23 10.29 14.46
N ASP A 64 7.69 9.98 13.25
CA ASP A 64 8.45 10.92 12.40
C ASP A 64 7.47 11.72 11.51
N ASN A 65 7.98 12.56 10.62
CA ASN A 65 7.18 13.44 9.76
C ASN A 65 7.86 13.74 8.42
N LYS A 66 8.61 12.78 7.87
CA LYS A 66 9.39 12.96 6.64
C LYS A 66 8.86 12.13 5.49
N ILE A 67 8.95 12.72 4.30
CA ILE A 67 8.86 12.03 3.01
C ILE A 67 10.18 12.22 2.29
N TYR A 68 10.83 11.13 1.92
CA TYR A 68 12.03 11.14 1.09
C TYR A 68 11.62 11.15 -0.39
N VAL A 69 12.23 12.02 -1.16
CA VAL A 69 12.08 12.11 -2.62
C VAL A 69 13.31 11.49 -3.26
N ILE A 70 13.13 10.38 -3.96
CA ILE A 70 14.21 9.65 -4.63
C ILE A 70 14.16 9.98 -6.13
N ASP A 71 15.28 10.44 -6.68
CA ASP A 71 15.48 10.60 -8.12
C ASP A 71 15.85 9.24 -8.72
N LEU A 72 14.89 8.63 -9.43
CA LEU A 72 15.06 7.34 -10.10
C LEU A 72 15.77 7.45 -11.44
N LYS A 73 15.87 8.66 -12.04
CA LYS A 73 16.60 8.90 -13.29
C LYS A 73 18.09 9.16 -13.09
N ALA A 74 18.51 9.51 -11.87
CA ALA A 74 19.93 9.58 -11.56
C ALA A 74 20.57 8.18 -11.71
N ASN A 75 21.83 8.16 -12.11
CA ASN A 75 22.59 6.91 -12.24
C ASN A 75 23.85 6.96 -11.37
N PRO A 76 23.88 6.25 -10.21
CA PRO A 76 22.78 5.47 -9.63
C PRO A 76 21.64 6.33 -9.08
N PRO A 77 20.42 5.78 -8.87
CA PRO A 77 19.33 6.46 -8.16
C PRO A 77 19.78 7.02 -6.81
N LYS A 78 19.23 8.16 -6.39
CA LYS A 78 19.67 8.84 -5.16
C LYS A 78 18.56 9.64 -4.47
N LEU A 79 18.75 9.91 -3.18
CA LEU A 79 17.95 10.88 -2.45
C LEU A 79 18.16 12.28 -3.05
N ALA A 80 17.06 12.90 -3.49
CA ALA A 80 17.07 14.25 -4.09
C ALA A 80 16.56 15.32 -3.12
N ASN A 81 15.55 15.00 -2.32
CA ASN A 81 14.91 15.96 -1.41
C ASN A 81 14.31 15.24 -0.20
N THR A 82 13.98 16.00 0.84
CA THR A 82 13.22 15.54 2.01
C THR A 82 12.16 16.59 2.33
N VAL A 83 10.91 16.15 2.46
CA VAL A 83 9.76 17.01 2.73
C VAL A 83 9.22 16.73 4.11
N THR A 84 8.99 17.78 4.90
CA THR A 84 8.31 17.66 6.19
C THR A 84 6.80 17.70 5.97
N VAL A 85 6.08 16.71 6.54
CA VAL A 85 4.63 16.56 6.49
C VAL A 85 4.05 16.41 7.90
N GLY A 86 2.82 15.93 8.03
CA GLY A 86 2.25 15.59 9.35
C GLY A 86 2.90 14.35 9.97
N LYS A 87 2.61 14.11 11.24
CA LYS A 87 3.21 13.02 12.02
C LYS A 87 2.73 11.64 11.60
N GLN A 88 3.66 10.70 11.60
CA GLN A 88 3.48 9.31 11.22
C GLN A 88 2.94 9.19 9.78
N PRO A 89 3.65 9.73 8.77
CA PRO A 89 3.26 9.54 7.39
C PRO A 89 3.30 8.05 7.03
N SER A 90 2.29 7.59 6.30
CA SER A 90 2.08 6.18 6.00
C SER A 90 1.74 6.02 4.52
N GLY A 91 0.54 5.52 4.20
CA GLY A 91 0.15 5.30 2.82
C GLY A 91 0.05 6.58 2.00
N LEU A 92 0.57 6.53 0.79
CA LEU A 92 0.63 7.68 -0.11
C LEU A 92 0.43 7.27 -1.57
N SER A 93 -0.03 8.20 -2.40
CA SER A 93 -0.18 8.00 -3.84
C SER A 93 0.03 9.28 -4.62
N PHE A 94 0.43 9.14 -5.89
CA PHE A 94 0.45 10.23 -6.85
C PHE A 94 -0.89 10.41 -7.56
N SER A 95 -1.19 11.64 -7.96
CA SER A 95 -2.23 11.92 -8.95
C SER A 95 -1.89 11.25 -10.30
N PRO A 96 -2.88 10.93 -11.13
CA PRO A 96 -2.62 10.38 -12.47
C PRO A 96 -1.78 11.30 -13.37
N ALA A 97 -1.82 12.62 -13.13
CA ALA A 97 -0.98 13.60 -13.83
C ALA A 97 0.44 13.67 -13.27
N GLY A 98 0.70 13.14 -12.07
CA GLY A 98 2.00 13.18 -11.42
C GLY A 98 2.38 14.54 -10.82
N ASP A 99 1.47 15.51 -10.82
CA ASP A 99 1.66 16.88 -10.34
C ASP A 99 1.28 17.07 -8.86
N LEU A 100 0.53 16.12 -8.31
CA LEU A 100 0.20 16.05 -6.89
C LEU A 100 0.56 14.68 -6.30
N ALA A 101 0.77 14.66 -4.98
CA ALA A 101 0.73 13.45 -4.17
C ALA A 101 -0.05 13.71 -2.88
N LEU A 102 -0.71 12.67 -2.37
CA LEU A 102 -1.38 12.68 -1.09
C LEU A 102 -0.68 11.73 -0.13
N VAL A 103 -0.57 12.10 1.13
CA VAL A 103 0.01 11.28 2.19
C VAL A 103 -0.89 11.24 3.41
N ALA A 104 -1.17 10.03 3.92
CA ALA A 104 -1.91 9.81 5.15
C ALA A 104 -0.97 10.00 6.36
N ASN A 105 -1.23 11.00 7.20
CA ASN A 105 -0.50 11.27 8.44
C ASN A 105 -1.29 10.67 9.62
N ARG A 106 -0.94 9.44 10.01
CA ARG A 106 -1.72 8.64 10.97
C ARG A 106 -1.88 9.32 12.33
N ALA A 107 -0.76 9.79 12.93
CA ALA A 107 -0.79 10.38 14.26
C ALA A 107 -1.48 11.75 14.29
N ASP A 108 -1.40 12.52 13.22
CA ASP A 108 -2.09 13.81 13.08
C ASP A 108 -3.52 13.69 12.54
N LYS A 109 -3.97 12.47 12.20
CA LYS A 109 -5.32 12.22 11.65
C LYS A 109 -5.65 13.11 10.46
N SER A 110 -4.67 13.32 9.59
CA SER A 110 -4.75 14.27 8.49
C SER A 110 -4.22 13.67 7.18
N ILE A 111 -4.51 14.34 6.08
CA ILE A 111 -3.90 14.06 4.77
C ILE A 111 -3.09 15.29 4.37
N GLY A 112 -1.80 15.09 4.10
CA GLY A 112 -0.95 16.09 3.48
C GLY A 112 -1.14 16.10 1.96
N VAL A 113 -1.23 17.31 1.38
CA VAL A 113 -1.28 17.54 -0.07
C VAL A 113 0.08 18.06 -0.51
N LEU A 114 0.74 17.33 -1.40
CA LEU A 114 2.07 17.65 -1.91
C LEU A 114 1.96 18.10 -3.37
N ALA A 115 2.46 19.30 -3.67
CA ALA A 115 2.74 19.71 -5.05
C ALA A 115 4.03 19.06 -5.54
N VAL A 116 4.03 18.51 -6.75
CA VAL A 116 5.12 17.74 -7.34
C VAL A 116 5.56 18.38 -8.65
N LYS A 117 6.84 18.70 -8.74
CA LYS A 117 7.48 19.18 -9.97
C LYS A 117 8.86 18.53 -10.12
N GLY A 118 8.88 17.32 -10.70
CA GLY A 118 10.08 16.49 -10.67
C GLY A 118 10.51 16.23 -9.23
N THR A 119 11.76 16.47 -8.89
CA THR A 119 12.28 16.30 -7.52
C THR A 119 11.97 17.47 -6.57
N ASP A 120 11.39 18.58 -7.06
CA ASP A 120 10.88 19.66 -6.21
C ASP A 120 9.47 19.30 -5.73
N VAL A 121 9.40 18.76 -4.53
CA VAL A 121 8.16 18.31 -3.87
C VAL A 121 7.95 19.16 -2.62
N LYS A 122 6.74 19.69 -2.42
CA LYS A 122 6.42 20.60 -1.33
C LYS A 122 5.04 20.31 -0.73
N LEU A 123 4.92 20.32 0.59
CA LEU A 123 3.63 20.34 1.26
C LEU A 123 2.94 21.69 1.00
N ILE A 124 1.75 21.67 0.43
CA ILE A 124 0.97 22.87 0.11
C ILE A 124 -0.31 23.00 0.93
N ASP A 125 -0.84 21.89 1.46
CA ASP A 125 -2.05 21.91 2.30
C ASP A 125 -2.10 20.68 3.23
N THR A 126 -2.93 20.74 4.26
CA THR A 126 -3.21 19.64 5.20
C THR A 126 -4.69 19.59 5.52
N ILE A 127 -5.31 18.44 5.31
CA ILE A 127 -6.74 18.20 5.47
C ILE A 127 -6.97 17.42 6.76
N ASP A 128 -7.70 17.99 7.72
CA ASP A 128 -8.14 17.27 8.91
C ASP A 128 -9.19 16.22 8.53
N MET A 129 -8.92 14.96 8.87
CA MET A 129 -9.82 13.83 8.64
C MET A 129 -10.60 13.40 9.88
N GLY A 130 -10.21 13.89 11.07
CA GLY A 130 -10.84 13.57 12.35
C GLY A 130 -10.65 12.14 12.84
N ASP A 131 -9.90 11.31 12.11
CA ASP A 131 -9.64 9.91 12.44
C ASP A 131 -8.28 9.47 11.89
N ILE A 132 -7.73 8.36 12.41
CA ILE A 132 -6.50 7.76 11.90
C ILE A 132 -6.72 7.34 10.44
N VAL A 133 -5.96 7.96 9.53
CA VAL A 133 -5.93 7.60 8.11
C VAL A 133 -4.72 6.71 7.84
N SER A 134 -4.92 5.57 7.17
CA SER A 134 -3.87 4.60 6.90
C SER A 134 -3.32 4.70 5.48
N HIS A 135 -4.19 4.83 4.51
CA HIS A 135 -3.84 4.96 3.09
C HIS A 135 -4.74 5.97 2.39
N VAL A 136 -4.22 6.59 1.35
CA VAL A 136 -4.96 7.46 0.44
C VAL A 136 -4.58 7.17 -1.00
N VAL A 137 -5.56 7.09 -1.90
CA VAL A 137 -5.36 6.77 -3.32
C VAL A 137 -6.24 7.64 -4.21
N PHE A 138 -5.69 8.15 -5.31
CA PHE A 138 -6.47 8.86 -6.32
C PHE A 138 -7.33 7.92 -7.16
N THR A 139 -8.47 8.43 -7.65
CA THR A 139 -9.18 7.80 -8.77
C THR A 139 -8.43 8.05 -10.07
N PRO A 140 -8.54 7.14 -11.09
CA PRO A 140 -7.81 7.28 -12.36
C PRO A 140 -8.13 8.55 -13.16
N ASP A 141 -9.28 9.18 -12.92
CA ASP A 141 -9.65 10.47 -13.53
C ASP A 141 -9.04 11.69 -12.80
N GLY A 142 -8.36 11.46 -11.67
CA GLY A 142 -7.73 12.49 -10.85
C GLY A 142 -8.70 13.44 -10.14
N LYS A 143 -10.01 13.20 -10.21
CA LYS A 143 -11.03 14.13 -9.66
C LYS A 143 -11.43 13.81 -8.23
N ARG A 144 -11.11 12.63 -7.75
CA ARG A 144 -11.38 12.20 -6.38
C ARG A 144 -10.19 11.44 -5.81
N ALA A 145 -10.17 11.30 -4.50
CA ALA A 145 -9.33 10.36 -3.80
C ALA A 145 -10.14 9.66 -2.71
N LEU A 146 -9.68 8.48 -2.33
CA LEU A 146 -10.25 7.66 -1.27
C LEU A 146 -9.23 7.53 -0.15
N ALA A 147 -9.67 7.70 1.10
CA ALA A 147 -8.81 7.56 2.28
C ALA A 147 -9.43 6.60 3.28
N THR A 148 -8.65 5.60 3.73
CA THR A 148 -9.10 4.69 4.79
C THR A 148 -9.06 5.37 6.14
N LYS A 149 -10.18 5.36 6.87
CA LYS A 149 -10.28 5.73 8.30
C LYS A 149 -10.26 4.47 9.14
N PHE A 150 -9.08 4.18 9.67
CA PHE A 150 -8.76 2.91 10.30
C PHE A 150 -9.66 2.59 11.50
N ASN A 151 -9.72 3.49 12.51
CA ASN A 151 -10.54 3.28 13.70
C ASN A 151 -12.04 3.47 13.43
N GLY A 152 -12.40 4.24 12.44
CA GLY A 152 -13.78 4.51 12.06
C GLY A 152 -14.42 3.44 11.20
N HIS A 153 -13.65 2.42 10.75
CA HIS A 153 -14.13 1.32 9.90
C HIS A 153 -14.83 1.81 8.64
N LYS A 154 -14.18 2.73 7.91
CA LYS A 154 -14.76 3.37 6.72
C LYS A 154 -13.71 3.92 5.76
N VAL A 155 -14.16 4.19 4.55
CA VAL A 155 -13.43 4.95 3.54
C VAL A 155 -14.10 6.31 3.38
N SER A 156 -13.30 7.38 3.40
CA SER A 156 -13.73 8.75 3.14
C SER A 156 -13.42 9.15 1.72
N LEU A 157 -14.31 9.94 1.12
CA LEU A 157 -14.09 10.52 -0.21
C LEU A 157 -13.51 11.94 -0.07
N LEU A 158 -12.54 12.25 -0.93
CA LEU A 158 -12.00 13.58 -1.12
C LEU A 158 -12.29 14.03 -2.55
N ASP A 159 -12.67 15.31 -2.70
CA ASP A 159 -12.80 15.96 -3.99
C ASP A 159 -11.47 16.64 -4.36
N VAL A 160 -11.06 16.47 -5.61
CA VAL A 160 -9.81 17.02 -6.17
C VAL A 160 -10.14 17.98 -7.31
N ASN A 161 -9.68 19.21 -7.21
CA ASN A 161 -9.86 20.25 -8.24
C ASN A 161 -8.55 21.04 -8.40
N GLY A 162 -7.72 20.61 -9.36
CA GLY A 162 -6.35 21.09 -9.48
C GLY A 162 -5.55 20.74 -8.22
N ASP A 163 -4.88 21.72 -7.63
CA ASP A 163 -4.11 21.59 -6.38
C ASP A 163 -4.97 21.67 -5.10
N LYS A 164 -6.26 21.98 -5.24
CA LYS A 164 -7.19 22.02 -4.12
C LYS A 164 -7.82 20.66 -3.88
N VAL A 165 -7.56 20.09 -2.71
CA VAL A 165 -8.15 18.84 -2.25
C VAL A 165 -9.00 19.09 -1.01
N THR A 166 -10.20 18.54 -0.97
CA THR A 166 -11.14 18.75 0.15
C THR A 166 -11.80 17.46 0.59
N TYR A 167 -11.99 17.27 1.88
CA TYR A 167 -12.79 16.17 2.40
C TYR A 167 -14.27 16.43 2.11
N SER A 168 -14.90 15.58 1.30
CA SER A 168 -16.29 15.72 0.85
C SER A 168 -17.32 15.49 1.97
N LYS A 169 -16.89 14.99 3.15
CA LYS A 169 -17.75 14.53 4.25
C LYS A 169 -18.61 13.31 3.90
N VAL A 170 -18.29 12.62 2.83
CA VAL A 170 -18.91 11.33 2.47
C VAL A 170 -18.02 10.21 2.99
N ASP A 171 -18.57 9.41 3.89
CA ASP A 171 -17.94 8.26 4.52
C ASP A 171 -18.71 6.98 4.15
N LEU A 172 -18.00 5.96 3.71
CA LEU A 172 -18.54 4.66 3.30
C LEU A 172 -18.14 3.59 4.33
N PRO A 173 -19.08 2.94 5.03
CA PRO A 173 -18.76 1.95 6.05
C PRO A 173 -18.21 0.66 5.42
N THR A 174 -16.96 0.33 5.72
CA THR A 174 -16.26 -0.90 5.27
C THR A 174 -16.43 -2.07 6.26
N GLY A 175 -15.71 -3.14 6.06
CA GLY A 175 -15.38 -4.10 7.13
C GLY A 175 -14.50 -3.45 8.20
N GLN A 176 -14.12 -4.22 9.21
CA GLN A 176 -13.39 -3.68 10.36
C GLN A 176 -11.93 -3.38 9.97
N TRP A 177 -11.42 -2.23 10.46
CA TRP A 177 -10.02 -1.83 10.34
C TRP A 177 -9.53 -1.77 8.88
N PRO A 178 -10.14 -0.92 8.00
CA PRO A 178 -9.69 -0.81 6.61
C PRO A 178 -8.26 -0.27 6.60
N TYR A 179 -7.33 -1.11 6.16
CA TYR A 179 -5.89 -0.85 6.24
C TYR A 179 -5.36 -0.27 4.95
N ASN A 180 -5.74 -0.85 3.83
CA ASN A 180 -5.35 -0.44 2.49
C ASN A 180 -6.58 -0.17 1.61
N VAL A 181 -6.43 0.62 0.58
CA VAL A 181 -7.45 0.87 -0.45
C VAL A 181 -6.79 0.92 -1.83
N ALA A 182 -7.41 0.29 -2.82
CA ALA A 182 -6.97 0.31 -4.21
C ALA A 182 -8.15 0.61 -5.13
N VAL A 183 -7.93 1.41 -6.17
CA VAL A 183 -8.94 1.73 -7.19
C VAL A 183 -8.63 0.96 -8.46
N ALA A 184 -9.63 0.32 -9.05
CA ALA A 184 -9.46 -0.37 -10.32
C ALA A 184 -9.07 0.62 -11.44
N PRO A 185 -8.24 0.23 -12.41
CA PRO A 185 -7.74 1.13 -13.47
C PRO A 185 -8.85 1.79 -14.30
N ASN A 186 -10.03 1.17 -14.39
CA ASN A 186 -11.18 1.74 -15.06
C ASN A 186 -11.97 2.76 -14.21
N GLY A 187 -11.60 2.96 -12.95
CA GLY A 187 -12.22 3.90 -12.01
C GLY A 187 -13.63 3.53 -11.54
N LYS A 188 -14.14 2.33 -11.86
CA LYS A 188 -15.52 1.92 -11.55
C LYS A 188 -15.70 1.40 -10.14
N ILE A 189 -14.72 0.64 -9.66
CA ILE A 189 -14.73 0.09 -8.31
C ILE A 189 -13.45 0.41 -7.55
N ALA A 190 -13.54 0.39 -6.24
CA ALA A 190 -12.39 0.33 -5.35
C ALA A 190 -12.57 -0.83 -4.38
N LEU A 191 -11.44 -1.31 -3.86
CA LEU A 191 -11.36 -2.39 -2.88
C LEU A 191 -10.63 -1.89 -1.63
N THR A 192 -11.01 -2.40 -0.44
CA THR A 192 -10.24 -2.22 0.80
C THR A 192 -9.81 -3.55 1.36
N SER A 193 -8.63 -3.64 1.96
CA SER A 193 -8.31 -4.73 2.87
C SER A 193 -8.80 -4.34 4.27
N ASP A 194 -9.78 -5.07 4.78
CA ASP A 194 -10.37 -4.85 6.10
C ASP A 194 -9.71 -5.84 7.06
N ASN A 195 -8.73 -5.37 7.83
CA ASN A 195 -7.78 -6.23 8.56
C ASN A 195 -8.40 -7.02 9.73
N GLY A 196 -9.58 -6.61 10.21
CA GLY A 196 -10.35 -7.34 11.23
C GLY A 196 -9.89 -7.16 12.67
N SER A 197 -8.59 -7.06 12.92
CA SER A 197 -8.03 -7.06 14.27
C SER A 197 -6.90 -6.05 14.50
N SER A 198 -7.07 -4.83 13.99
CA SER A 198 -6.16 -3.70 14.31
C SER A 198 -4.70 -3.90 13.90
N GLY A 199 -4.42 -4.66 12.83
CA GLY A 199 -3.07 -4.84 12.28
C GLY A 199 -2.37 -6.12 12.75
N ALA A 200 -3.12 -7.16 13.13
CA ALA A 200 -2.59 -8.45 13.53
C ALA A 200 -3.56 -9.57 13.19
N SER A 201 -3.06 -10.79 13.07
CA SER A 201 -3.91 -11.98 12.96
C SER A 201 -4.59 -12.32 14.30
N ASP A 202 -5.85 -12.73 14.24
CA ASP A 202 -6.60 -13.22 15.40
C ASP A 202 -7.21 -14.61 15.19
N GLY A 203 -6.97 -15.20 14.01
CA GLY A 203 -7.48 -16.51 13.62
C GLY A 203 -8.90 -16.47 13.06
N SER A 204 -9.51 -15.28 12.93
CA SER A 204 -10.83 -15.10 12.32
C SER A 204 -10.69 -14.80 10.83
N VAL A 205 -11.79 -14.94 10.10
CA VAL A 205 -11.81 -14.57 8.68
C VAL A 205 -12.27 -13.12 8.51
N ASP A 206 -11.54 -12.38 7.71
CA ASP A 206 -11.77 -10.99 7.41
C ASP A 206 -12.16 -10.76 5.95
N THR A 207 -12.34 -9.49 5.55
CA THR A 207 -12.99 -9.16 4.28
C THR A 207 -12.17 -8.20 3.44
N VAL A 208 -12.55 -8.16 2.16
CA VAL A 208 -12.29 -7.07 1.24
C VAL A 208 -13.64 -6.41 0.95
N SER A 209 -13.80 -5.13 1.29
CA SER A 209 -14.99 -4.37 0.90
C SER A 209 -14.90 -3.93 -0.56
N VAL A 210 -16.02 -4.04 -1.28
CA VAL A 210 -16.15 -3.62 -2.69
C VAL A 210 -16.97 -2.33 -2.74
N ILE A 211 -16.38 -1.28 -3.31
CA ILE A 211 -16.97 0.06 -3.43
C ILE A 211 -17.36 0.29 -4.88
N ASP A 212 -18.64 0.56 -5.14
CA ASP A 212 -19.12 1.05 -6.43
C ASP A 212 -18.93 2.57 -6.49
N LEU A 213 -17.99 3.02 -7.32
CA LEU A 213 -17.64 4.43 -7.51
C LEU A 213 -18.53 5.12 -8.57
N GLU A 214 -19.26 4.37 -9.40
CA GLU A 214 -20.19 4.91 -10.39
C GLU A 214 -21.55 5.23 -9.77
N ALA A 215 -21.92 4.60 -8.66
CA ALA A 215 -23.11 4.90 -7.90
C ALA A 215 -23.13 6.37 -7.42
N LYS A 216 -24.31 6.94 -7.29
CA LYS A 216 -24.53 8.34 -6.85
C LYS A 216 -25.48 8.38 -5.67
N PRO A 217 -24.97 8.53 -4.44
CA PRO A 217 -23.55 8.59 -4.03
C PRO A 217 -22.85 7.23 -4.20
N PRO A 218 -21.49 7.20 -4.23
CA PRO A 218 -20.71 5.97 -4.14
C PRO A 218 -21.10 5.16 -2.89
N ARG A 219 -21.01 3.83 -2.97
CA ARG A 219 -21.46 2.95 -1.88
C ARG A 219 -20.71 1.62 -1.83
N ILE A 220 -20.67 1.02 -0.66
CA ILE A 220 -20.26 -0.38 -0.52
C ILE A 220 -21.36 -1.28 -1.11
N ILE A 221 -20.96 -2.22 -1.95
CA ILE A 221 -21.89 -3.16 -2.61
C ILE A 221 -21.68 -4.61 -2.18
N ASP A 222 -20.48 -4.92 -1.65
CA ASP A 222 -20.17 -6.28 -1.17
C ASP A 222 -19.02 -6.26 -0.15
N ARG A 223 -18.88 -7.36 0.60
CA ARG A 223 -17.75 -7.70 1.45
C ARG A 223 -17.35 -9.15 1.18
N VAL A 224 -16.26 -9.34 0.47
CA VAL A 224 -15.76 -10.66 0.10
C VAL A 224 -14.89 -11.20 1.22
N VAL A 225 -15.24 -12.36 1.77
CA VAL A 225 -14.43 -13.06 2.77
C VAL A 225 -13.13 -13.53 2.11
N VAL A 226 -11.99 -13.18 2.70
CA VAL A 226 -10.67 -13.49 2.11
C VAL A 226 -9.80 -14.37 3.00
N GLY A 227 -9.80 -14.17 4.31
CA GLY A 227 -8.98 -14.89 5.29
C GLY A 227 -8.51 -13.96 6.38
N ASP A 228 -7.63 -14.42 7.25
CA ASP A 228 -7.20 -13.73 8.47
C ASP A 228 -6.19 -12.62 8.16
N ALA A 229 -6.48 -11.43 8.64
CA ALA A 229 -5.67 -10.22 8.62
C ALA A 229 -5.14 -9.82 7.21
N PRO A 230 -6.02 -9.41 6.27
CA PRO A 230 -5.57 -8.84 5.00
C PRO A 230 -4.94 -7.46 5.22
N GLU A 231 -3.70 -7.28 4.74
CA GLU A 231 -2.95 -6.03 4.82
C GLU A 231 -2.63 -5.45 3.44
N GLY A 232 -1.75 -6.11 2.68
CA GLY A 232 -1.44 -5.71 1.33
C GLY A 232 -2.62 -5.91 0.38
N LEU A 233 -2.78 -5.00 -0.58
CA LEU A 233 -3.85 -5.06 -1.57
C LEU A 233 -3.32 -4.52 -2.91
N ALA A 234 -3.44 -5.29 -3.97
CA ALA A 234 -3.08 -4.86 -5.31
C ALA A 234 -4.12 -5.28 -6.33
N ILE A 235 -4.39 -4.43 -7.31
CA ILE A 235 -5.25 -4.72 -8.47
C ILE A 235 -4.36 -4.79 -9.71
N SER A 236 -4.57 -5.77 -10.58
CA SER A 236 -3.82 -5.93 -11.82
C SER A 236 -3.98 -4.70 -12.74
N PRO A 237 -3.01 -4.42 -13.62
CA PRO A 237 -3.12 -3.32 -14.58
C PRO A 237 -4.31 -3.43 -15.52
N LYS A 238 -4.84 -4.65 -15.75
CA LYS A 238 -6.05 -4.89 -16.53
C LYS A 238 -7.34 -4.67 -15.73
N GLY A 239 -7.27 -4.67 -14.40
CA GLY A 239 -8.42 -4.52 -13.53
C GLY A 239 -9.31 -5.77 -13.45
N ASP A 240 -8.85 -6.93 -13.87
CA ASP A 240 -9.58 -8.19 -13.94
C ASP A 240 -9.29 -9.13 -12.75
N VAL A 241 -8.19 -8.88 -12.04
CA VAL A 241 -7.78 -9.62 -10.85
C VAL A 241 -7.22 -8.70 -9.78
N ALA A 242 -7.46 -9.03 -8.52
CA ALA A 242 -6.82 -8.40 -7.38
C ALA A 242 -6.27 -9.47 -6.44
N VAL A 243 -5.35 -9.06 -5.56
CA VAL A 243 -4.88 -9.90 -4.46
C VAL A 243 -4.99 -9.14 -3.15
N ALA A 244 -5.46 -9.84 -2.11
CA ALA A 244 -5.35 -9.41 -0.73
C ALA A 244 -4.29 -10.28 -0.05
N VAL A 245 -3.26 -9.65 0.50
CA VAL A 245 -2.15 -10.33 1.17
C VAL A 245 -2.53 -10.56 2.62
N LEU A 246 -2.51 -11.82 3.06
CA LEU A 246 -2.99 -12.27 4.36
C LEU A 246 -1.81 -12.62 5.27
N LEU A 247 -1.81 -12.10 6.49
CA LEU A 247 -0.87 -12.55 7.52
C LEU A 247 -1.13 -14.02 7.88
N ALA A 248 -2.38 -14.42 7.96
CA ALA A 248 -2.84 -15.80 8.18
C ALA A 248 -2.15 -16.49 9.38
N GLY A 249 -1.97 -15.76 10.48
CA GLY A 249 -1.33 -16.26 11.71
C GLY A 249 0.20 -16.32 11.67
N SER A 250 0.85 -15.88 10.61
CA SER A 250 2.32 -15.93 10.51
C SER A 250 3.04 -14.88 11.37
N ASP A 251 2.34 -13.85 11.80
CA ASP A 251 2.82 -12.78 12.69
C ASP A 251 2.84 -13.18 14.17
N ASN A 252 2.11 -14.23 14.59
CA ASN A 252 1.98 -14.62 15.98
C ASN A 252 2.34 -16.10 16.23
N LYS A 253 3.63 -16.39 16.39
CA LYS A 253 4.14 -17.75 16.60
C LYS A 253 3.63 -18.46 17.86
N ASN A 254 3.02 -17.74 18.80
CA ASN A 254 2.49 -18.31 20.03
C ASN A 254 0.98 -18.57 20.00
N ALA A 255 0.30 -18.15 18.94
CA ALA A 255 -1.14 -18.36 18.79
C ALA A 255 -1.45 -19.82 18.39
N TYR A 256 -2.61 -20.31 18.81
CA TYR A 256 -3.09 -21.66 18.43
C TYR A 256 -3.39 -21.77 16.93
N PHE A 257 -3.65 -20.65 16.27
CA PHE A 257 -3.90 -20.53 14.84
C PHE A 257 -2.63 -20.21 14.03
N HIS A 258 -1.44 -20.33 14.63
CA HIS A 258 -0.20 -20.01 13.96
C HIS A 258 0.06 -20.87 12.72
N HIS A 259 0.41 -20.19 11.63
CA HIS A 259 1.02 -20.76 10.43
C HIS A 259 2.39 -20.14 10.19
N ARG A 260 3.33 -20.93 9.65
CA ARG A 260 4.69 -20.40 9.35
C ARG A 260 4.65 -19.33 8.27
N ASN A 261 3.79 -19.50 7.28
CA ASN A 261 3.66 -18.67 6.09
C ASN A 261 2.29 -18.01 6.05
N GLY A 262 2.25 -16.82 5.48
CA GLY A 262 1.01 -16.19 5.06
C GLY A 262 0.68 -16.53 3.60
N SER A 263 -0.32 -15.88 3.06
CA SER A 263 -0.84 -16.18 1.73
C SER A 263 -1.33 -14.94 0.99
N ALA A 264 -1.70 -15.13 -0.26
CA ALA A 264 -2.39 -14.14 -1.09
C ALA A 264 -3.73 -14.71 -1.55
N ALA A 265 -4.84 -14.13 -1.09
CA ALA A 265 -6.17 -14.43 -1.60
C ALA A 265 -6.34 -13.81 -2.99
N VAL A 266 -6.70 -14.63 -3.97
CA VAL A 266 -6.89 -14.20 -5.36
C VAL A 266 -8.35 -13.88 -5.62
N LEU A 267 -8.61 -12.66 -6.07
CA LEU A 267 -9.94 -12.10 -6.30
C LEU A 267 -10.13 -11.85 -7.80
N ARG A 268 -11.10 -12.51 -8.41
CA ARG A 268 -11.52 -12.19 -9.79
C ARG A 268 -12.48 -11.02 -9.75
N ILE A 269 -12.27 -10.05 -10.64
CA ILE A 269 -13.09 -8.87 -10.85
C ILE A 269 -13.83 -9.01 -12.19
N ASP A 270 -15.16 -8.99 -12.15
CA ASP A 270 -16.04 -9.02 -13.32
C ASP A 270 -17.06 -7.91 -13.19
N GLY A 271 -16.77 -6.76 -13.77
CA GLY A 271 -17.53 -5.53 -13.54
C GLY A 271 -17.53 -5.13 -12.06
N ASN A 272 -18.69 -5.10 -11.43
CA ASN A 272 -18.86 -4.79 -10.01
C ASN A 272 -18.87 -6.05 -9.12
N LYS A 273 -18.75 -7.24 -9.71
CA LYS A 273 -18.72 -8.49 -8.97
C LYS A 273 -17.26 -8.88 -8.67
N VAL A 274 -16.95 -9.06 -7.40
CA VAL A 274 -15.64 -9.52 -6.93
C VAL A 274 -15.82 -10.87 -6.23
N THR A 275 -14.98 -11.85 -6.57
CA THR A 275 -15.13 -13.22 -6.04
C THR A 275 -13.75 -13.80 -5.72
N LYS A 276 -13.54 -14.31 -4.52
CA LYS A 276 -12.35 -15.10 -4.18
C LYS A 276 -12.37 -16.39 -5.01
N VAL A 277 -11.33 -16.60 -5.81
CA VAL A 277 -11.23 -17.76 -6.73
C VAL A 277 -10.06 -18.68 -6.39
N GLY A 278 -9.19 -18.26 -5.49
CA GLY A 278 -8.04 -19.06 -5.07
C GLY A 278 -7.28 -18.41 -3.92
N GLU A 279 -6.24 -19.10 -3.50
CA GLU A 279 -5.29 -18.64 -2.51
C GLU A 279 -3.92 -19.26 -2.79
N VAL A 280 -2.85 -18.49 -2.64
CA VAL A 280 -1.48 -18.92 -2.91
C VAL A 280 -0.61 -18.65 -1.70
N GLU A 281 0.01 -19.70 -1.15
CA GLU A 281 0.97 -19.55 -0.06
C GLU A 281 2.22 -18.80 -0.53
N VAL A 282 2.75 -17.89 0.33
CA VAL A 282 3.96 -17.10 0.08
C VAL A 282 4.98 -17.27 1.19
N GLY A 283 5.49 -16.23 1.82
CA GLY A 283 6.40 -16.33 2.96
C GLY A 283 5.76 -15.90 4.28
N GLY A 284 6.58 -15.77 5.33
CA GLY A 284 6.12 -15.35 6.64
C GLY A 284 5.94 -13.84 6.74
N VAL A 285 4.82 -13.41 7.31
CA VAL A 285 4.40 -12.00 7.42
C VAL A 285 4.53 -11.31 6.05
N PRO A 286 3.74 -11.75 5.06
CA PRO A 286 3.76 -11.10 3.75
C PRO A 286 3.08 -9.73 3.87
N GLU A 287 3.65 -8.73 3.19
CA GLU A 287 3.30 -7.33 3.34
C GLU A 287 2.90 -6.71 1.99
N GLY A 288 3.75 -5.87 1.43
CA GLY A 288 3.49 -5.18 0.17
C GLY A 288 3.40 -6.12 -1.03
N ALA A 289 2.51 -5.79 -1.96
CA ALA A 289 2.31 -6.52 -3.20
C ALA A 289 2.23 -5.56 -4.40
N ALA A 290 2.83 -5.93 -5.53
CA ALA A 290 2.74 -5.17 -6.76
C ALA A 290 2.76 -6.08 -7.99
N PHE A 291 1.85 -5.82 -8.94
CA PHE A 291 1.87 -6.45 -10.25
C PHE A 291 2.90 -5.77 -11.15
N THR A 292 3.55 -6.53 -12.04
CA THR A 292 4.33 -5.95 -13.14
C THR A 292 3.42 -5.17 -14.09
N PRO A 293 3.94 -4.17 -14.83
CA PRO A 293 3.12 -3.34 -15.75
C PRO A 293 2.37 -4.15 -16.81
N ASP A 294 2.93 -5.27 -17.26
CA ASP A 294 2.29 -6.18 -18.21
C ASP A 294 1.27 -7.13 -17.55
N GLY A 295 1.17 -7.12 -16.22
CA GLY A 295 0.27 -7.95 -15.44
C GLY A 295 0.60 -9.44 -15.42
N LYS A 296 1.80 -9.84 -15.85
CA LYS A 296 2.17 -11.27 -15.94
C LYS A 296 2.83 -11.81 -14.67
N TYR A 297 3.32 -10.93 -13.82
CA TYR A 297 3.92 -11.29 -12.54
C TYR A 297 3.35 -10.46 -11.41
N LEU A 298 3.38 -11.04 -10.23
CA LEU A 298 3.06 -10.41 -8.97
C LEU A 298 4.24 -10.63 -8.01
N LEU A 299 4.72 -9.57 -7.41
CA LEU A 299 5.78 -9.59 -6.41
C LEU A 299 5.17 -9.33 -5.03
N ILE A 300 5.51 -10.15 -4.03
CA ILE A 300 5.06 -9.99 -2.65
C ILE A 300 6.27 -10.03 -1.72
N GLY A 301 6.43 -8.98 -0.90
CA GLY A 301 7.47 -8.91 0.11
C GLY A 301 7.12 -9.79 1.31
N ASN A 302 8.05 -10.66 1.74
CA ASN A 302 7.91 -11.52 2.92
C ASN A 302 8.81 -10.98 4.03
N PHE A 303 8.20 -10.31 5.01
CA PHE A 303 8.94 -9.60 6.06
C PHE A 303 9.86 -10.53 6.84
N LEU A 304 9.35 -11.65 7.37
CA LEU A 304 10.18 -12.57 8.17
C LEU A 304 11.27 -13.27 7.38
N ASP A 305 11.05 -13.49 6.09
CA ASP A 305 11.99 -14.22 5.24
C ASP A 305 13.05 -13.32 4.60
N GLN A 306 12.89 -11.99 4.69
CA GLN A 306 13.77 -11.00 4.05
C GLN A 306 13.93 -11.27 2.54
N ASP A 307 12.79 -11.52 1.87
CA ASP A 307 12.77 -11.78 0.44
C ASP A 307 11.45 -11.35 -0.23
N ILE A 308 11.44 -11.46 -1.53
CA ILE A 308 10.26 -11.26 -2.37
C ILE A 308 9.87 -12.59 -3.00
N SER A 309 8.62 -13.01 -2.82
CA SER A 309 8.01 -14.09 -3.60
C SER A 309 7.67 -13.60 -5.00
N ILE A 310 7.98 -14.41 -6.02
CA ILE A 310 7.70 -14.11 -7.43
C ILE A 310 6.62 -15.07 -7.90
N LEU A 311 5.45 -14.53 -8.24
CA LEU A 311 4.29 -15.28 -8.67
C LEU A 311 3.99 -15.00 -10.15
N LYS A 312 3.63 -16.03 -10.89
CA LYS A 312 3.19 -15.93 -12.28
C LYS A 312 1.68 -15.72 -12.32
N VAL A 313 1.22 -14.85 -13.20
CA VAL A 313 -0.18 -14.46 -13.35
C VAL A 313 -0.67 -14.82 -14.75
N ASP A 314 -1.76 -15.60 -14.82
CA ASP A 314 -2.48 -15.94 -16.05
C ASP A 314 -3.98 -15.75 -15.81
N GLY A 315 -4.49 -14.56 -16.14
CA GLY A 315 -5.84 -14.13 -15.74
C GLY A 315 -6.01 -14.18 -14.22
N SER A 316 -7.02 -14.87 -13.74
CA SER A 316 -7.24 -15.08 -12.31
C SER A 316 -6.53 -16.34 -11.74
N THR A 317 -5.67 -16.99 -12.51
CA THR A 317 -4.81 -18.08 -12.04
C THR A 317 -3.47 -17.48 -11.65
N ILE A 318 -3.14 -17.51 -10.35
CA ILE A 318 -1.85 -17.04 -9.82
C ILE A 318 -1.11 -18.25 -9.22
N THR A 319 0.14 -18.42 -9.64
CA THR A 319 0.97 -19.56 -9.24
C THR A 319 2.30 -19.09 -8.67
N ASN A 320 2.66 -19.58 -7.49
CA ASN A 320 3.98 -19.33 -6.91
C ASN A 320 5.03 -20.06 -7.75
N THR A 321 6.00 -19.34 -8.31
CA THR A 321 7.08 -19.90 -9.13
C THR A 321 8.09 -20.70 -8.31
N GLY A 322 8.05 -20.59 -6.98
CA GLY A 322 9.07 -21.11 -6.08
C GLY A 322 10.35 -20.24 -6.06
N LYS A 323 10.48 -19.26 -6.94
CA LYS A 323 11.59 -18.32 -6.95
C LYS A 323 11.41 -17.25 -5.89
N ARG A 324 12.51 -16.90 -5.24
CA ARG A 324 12.56 -15.86 -4.21
C ARG A 324 13.77 -14.96 -4.43
N PHE A 325 13.56 -13.66 -4.35
CA PHE A 325 14.64 -12.68 -4.41
C PHE A 325 15.01 -12.21 -2.99
N LYS A 326 16.23 -12.50 -2.54
CA LYS A 326 16.71 -12.11 -1.22
C LYS A 326 16.98 -10.61 -1.13
N LEU A 327 16.57 -10.01 -0.01
CA LEU A 327 16.77 -8.60 0.32
C LEU A 327 17.73 -8.46 1.52
N PRO A 328 18.39 -7.30 1.64
CA PRO A 328 19.29 -7.03 2.79
C PRO A 328 18.54 -6.76 4.11
N GLY A 329 17.23 -6.66 4.08
CA GLY A 329 16.38 -6.37 5.24
C GLY A 329 14.95 -6.88 5.04
N HIS A 330 14.08 -6.52 5.96
CA HIS A 330 12.68 -6.95 6.00
C HIS A 330 11.83 -6.06 5.08
N PRO A 331 11.27 -6.56 3.97
CA PRO A 331 10.42 -5.77 3.08
C PRO A 331 9.09 -5.46 3.75
N ALA A 332 8.81 -4.20 4.00
CA ALA A 332 7.54 -3.71 4.55
C ALA A 332 6.60 -3.14 3.47
N SER A 333 7.13 -2.74 2.32
CA SER A 333 6.34 -2.18 1.22
C SER A 333 6.98 -2.51 -0.13
N VAL A 334 6.16 -2.66 -1.15
CA VAL A 334 6.59 -2.88 -2.54
C VAL A 334 5.85 -1.89 -3.43
N GLY A 335 6.59 -1.11 -4.21
CA GLY A 335 6.04 -0.23 -5.24
C GLY A 335 6.55 -0.62 -6.61
N MET A 336 5.75 -0.38 -7.64
CA MET A 336 6.06 -0.71 -9.04
C MET A 336 5.95 0.54 -9.89
N SER A 337 6.95 0.76 -10.77
CA SER A 337 6.80 1.72 -11.86
C SER A 337 5.83 1.18 -12.89
N THR A 338 5.04 2.08 -13.48
CA THR A 338 4.11 1.74 -14.57
C THR A 338 4.79 1.75 -15.94
N GLN A 339 6.09 2.05 -16.00
CA GLN A 339 6.92 2.08 -17.22
C GLN A 339 7.98 1.00 -17.19
#